data_e48594ea3e2caf473372a672e0ff7643
#
_entry.id   e48594ea3e2caf473372a672e0ff7643
#
_cell.length_a   1.000
_cell.length_b   1.000
_cell.length_c   1.000
_cell.angle_alpha   90.00
_cell.angle_beta   90.00
_cell.angle_gamma   90.00
#
_symmetry.space_group_name_H-M   'P 1'
#
loop_
_entity.id
_entity.type
_entity.pdbx_description
1 polymer ?
#
loop_
_entity_poly.entity_id
_entity_poly.type
_entity_poly.pdbx_seq_one_letter_code
_entity_poly.pdbx_strand_id
1 'polypeptide(L)'
;KQEPRLGLCPYYVGRIKRQDLLMSIEDQYTILKIIADDMVEGNYTSESREYISLVITEKNQQLLEATRKLYTVDERPTTDELVNKLASHALLDRSGSENQGIGFVNEFVLGNFVSENIINDKSNEWIGDKRFIEPAVQSYMPRIDDEKELLWHSLEFALYFMSGNDKILYSHLLIGKVPLDLKNDSVEQLSISKLSLGDINIIHDTIFVDCSFFSSIFTCGNYKNVTFVNCSFIDCSFNELSGREDIYFLGCECDNDAINKKSVEINSENDHDITDCDIYILEKFCPRGSVSYHKHRPIKGLCSNNNQFQLSEILHSLDKLRKDGLLLTPDKRSFLELNMARISEIKAILGRNF
;
A
#
# COMPACT_ATOMS: atom_id res chain seq x y z
N LYS A 1 8.26 -17.65 -32.84
CA LYS A 1 7.19 -16.72 -32.44
C LYS A 1 6.47 -17.38 -31.29
N GLN A 2 6.71 -16.96 -30.06
CA GLN A 2 5.92 -17.36 -28.91
C GLN A 2 4.56 -16.70 -29.06
N GLU A 3 3.50 -17.51 -29.06
CA GLU A 3 2.14 -16.99 -28.94
C GLU A 3 2.04 -16.25 -27.60
N PRO A 4 1.43 -15.05 -27.55
CA PRO A 4 1.19 -14.37 -26.29
C PRO A 4 0.33 -15.31 -25.42
N ARG A 5 0.87 -15.73 -24.26
CA ARG A 5 0.14 -16.52 -23.27
C ARG A 5 -0.90 -15.60 -22.65
N LEU A 6 -2.10 -15.55 -23.26
CA LEU A 6 -3.25 -14.84 -22.73
C LEU A 6 -3.54 -15.37 -21.32
N GLY A 7 -3.25 -14.57 -20.31
CA GLY A 7 -3.53 -14.91 -18.91
C GLY A 7 -5.01 -15.02 -18.57
N LEU A 8 -5.87 -14.51 -19.44
CA LEU A 8 -7.31 -14.76 -19.37
C LEU A 8 -7.61 -16.10 -20.00
N CYS A 9 -8.30 -16.97 -19.25
CA CYS A 9 -8.72 -18.28 -19.73
C CYS A 9 -9.34 -18.18 -21.12
N PRO A 10 -8.88 -18.93 -22.11
CA PRO A 10 -9.41 -18.94 -23.48
C PRO A 10 -10.93 -19.15 -23.54
N TYR A 11 -11.51 -19.69 -22.48
CA TYR A 11 -12.95 -19.89 -22.32
C TYR A 11 -13.73 -18.55 -22.23
N TYR A 12 -13.18 -17.54 -21.58
CA TYR A 12 -13.82 -16.21 -21.53
C TYR A 12 -13.72 -15.53 -22.89
N VAL A 13 -12.59 -15.65 -23.56
CA VAL A 13 -12.38 -15.12 -24.90
C VAL A 13 -13.24 -15.90 -25.93
N GLY A 14 -13.48 -17.20 -25.71
CA GLY A 14 -14.35 -18.01 -26.56
C GLY A 14 -15.85 -17.65 -26.51
N ARG A 15 -16.34 -17.00 -25.44
CA ARG A 15 -17.68 -16.42 -25.38
C ARG A 15 -17.85 -15.21 -26.33
N ILE A 16 -16.77 -14.57 -26.70
CA ILE A 16 -16.71 -13.42 -27.62
C ILE A 16 -17.16 -13.80 -29.04
N LYS A 17 -16.92 -15.05 -29.46
CA LYS A 17 -17.43 -15.57 -30.75
C LYS A 17 -18.95 -15.52 -30.88
N ARG A 18 -19.71 -15.38 -29.78
CA ARG A 18 -21.17 -15.28 -29.80
C ARG A 18 -21.72 -13.88 -30.10
N GLN A 19 -20.83 -12.88 -30.21
CA GLN A 19 -21.28 -11.49 -30.51
C GLN A 19 -21.37 -11.19 -32.01
N ASP A 20 -21.23 -12.20 -32.88
CA ASP A 20 -21.28 -12.04 -34.35
C ASP A 20 -20.36 -10.93 -34.90
N LEU A 21 -19.22 -10.74 -34.25
CA LEU A 21 -18.17 -9.85 -34.72
C LEU A 21 -17.16 -10.65 -35.54
N LEU A 22 -16.93 -10.22 -36.81
CA LEU A 22 -15.85 -10.78 -37.65
C LEU A 22 -14.47 -10.22 -37.25
N MET A 23 -14.34 -9.69 -36.05
CA MET A 23 -13.09 -9.20 -35.50
C MET A 23 -12.33 -10.34 -34.81
N SER A 24 -11.02 -10.42 -35.02
CA SER A 24 -10.17 -11.41 -34.36
C SER A 24 -10.14 -11.22 -32.84
N ILE A 25 -9.81 -12.27 -32.11
CA ILE A 25 -9.64 -12.19 -30.65
C ILE A 25 -8.50 -11.22 -30.29
N GLU A 26 -7.42 -11.24 -31.05
CA GLU A 26 -6.25 -10.35 -30.85
C GLU A 26 -6.64 -8.87 -31.02
N ASP A 27 -7.47 -8.59 -32.02
CA ASP A 27 -7.96 -7.22 -32.27
C ASP A 27 -8.86 -6.73 -31.14
N GLN A 28 -9.79 -7.59 -30.66
CA GLN A 28 -10.66 -7.27 -29.53
C GLN A 28 -9.83 -7.05 -28.26
N TYR A 29 -8.82 -7.88 -28.04
CA TYR A 29 -7.89 -7.75 -26.93
C TYR A 29 -7.11 -6.43 -27.00
N THR A 30 -6.66 -6.03 -28.15
CA THR A 30 -5.99 -4.74 -28.39
C THR A 30 -6.90 -3.56 -28.04
N ILE A 31 -8.17 -3.61 -28.41
CA ILE A 31 -9.14 -2.56 -28.04
C ILE A 31 -9.31 -2.48 -26.51
N LEU A 32 -9.43 -3.63 -25.82
CA LEU A 32 -9.57 -3.66 -24.37
C LEU A 32 -8.31 -3.12 -23.67
N LYS A 33 -7.13 -3.40 -24.20
CA LYS A 33 -5.86 -2.80 -23.70
C LYS A 33 -5.86 -1.28 -23.84
N ILE A 34 -6.33 -0.76 -24.96
CA ILE A 34 -6.43 0.68 -25.19
C ILE A 34 -7.43 1.33 -24.23
N ILE A 35 -8.56 0.67 -23.94
CA ILE A 35 -9.51 1.15 -22.93
C ILE A 35 -8.86 1.17 -21.54
N ALA A 36 -8.13 0.11 -21.16
CA ALA A 36 -7.43 0.08 -19.88
C ALA A 36 -6.35 1.16 -19.77
N ASP A 37 -5.63 1.43 -20.85
CA ASP A 37 -4.63 2.49 -20.93
C ASP A 37 -5.25 3.87 -20.76
N ASP A 38 -6.34 4.13 -21.44
CA ASP A 38 -7.12 5.39 -21.32
C ASP A 38 -7.65 5.58 -19.87
N MET A 39 -8.09 4.49 -19.23
CA MET A 39 -8.50 4.51 -17.81
C MET A 39 -7.35 4.91 -16.89
N VAL A 40 -6.12 4.42 -17.14
CA VAL A 40 -4.93 4.82 -16.39
C VAL A 40 -4.58 6.29 -16.66
N GLU A 41 -4.52 6.71 -17.92
CA GLU A 41 -4.20 8.08 -18.31
C GLU A 41 -5.21 9.08 -17.74
N GLY A 42 -6.52 8.77 -17.82
CA GLY A 42 -7.60 9.58 -17.32
C GLY A 42 -7.88 9.45 -15.82
N ASN A 43 -7.18 8.52 -15.14
CA ASN A 43 -7.34 8.20 -13.72
C ASN A 43 -8.78 7.87 -13.30
N TYR A 44 -9.46 7.01 -14.08
CA TYR A 44 -10.82 6.53 -13.82
C TYR A 44 -10.92 5.01 -14.03
N THR A 45 -11.91 4.34 -13.41
CA THR A 45 -12.18 2.90 -13.57
C THR A 45 -13.52 2.63 -14.27
N SER A 46 -14.34 3.64 -14.44
CA SER A 46 -15.58 3.60 -15.21
C SER A 46 -15.93 4.99 -15.73
N GLU A 47 -16.52 5.05 -16.93
CA GLU A 47 -16.92 6.30 -17.56
C GLU A 47 -18.18 6.08 -18.43
N SER A 48 -18.83 7.16 -18.89
CA SER A 48 -20.03 7.06 -19.69
C SER A 48 -19.85 6.19 -20.93
N ARG A 49 -20.92 5.57 -21.38
CA ARG A 49 -20.89 4.74 -22.59
C ARG A 49 -20.44 5.56 -23.81
N GLU A 50 -20.88 6.79 -23.88
CA GLU A 50 -20.55 7.74 -24.95
C GLU A 50 -19.04 7.98 -24.99
N TYR A 51 -18.43 8.18 -23.82
CA TYR A 51 -16.99 8.41 -23.74
C TYR A 51 -16.20 7.15 -24.12
N ILE A 52 -16.55 5.97 -23.58
CA ILE A 52 -15.88 4.71 -23.96
C ILE A 52 -16.03 4.43 -25.46
N SER A 53 -17.20 4.73 -26.03
CA SER A 53 -17.41 4.61 -27.48
C SER A 53 -16.52 5.59 -28.28
N LEU A 54 -16.30 6.79 -27.76
CA LEU A 54 -15.39 7.77 -28.36
C LEU A 54 -13.94 7.25 -28.33
N VAL A 55 -13.47 6.75 -27.19
CA VAL A 55 -12.12 6.17 -27.02
C VAL A 55 -11.91 5.01 -28.03
N ILE A 56 -12.89 4.08 -28.11
CA ILE A 56 -12.84 2.98 -29.10
C ILE A 56 -12.72 3.53 -30.52
N THR A 57 -13.51 4.53 -30.87
CA THR A 57 -13.53 5.07 -32.22
C THR A 57 -12.24 5.79 -32.58
N GLU A 58 -11.78 6.71 -31.74
CA GLU A 58 -10.64 7.57 -32.02
C GLU A 58 -9.31 6.81 -32.01
N LYS A 59 -9.10 5.98 -31.01
CA LYS A 59 -7.83 5.25 -30.85
C LYS A 59 -7.73 4.00 -31.76
N ASN A 60 -8.83 3.52 -32.37
CA ASN A 60 -8.85 2.27 -33.15
C ASN A 60 -9.44 2.42 -34.58
N GLN A 61 -9.45 3.59 -35.16
CA GLN A 61 -10.10 3.85 -36.45
C GLN A 61 -9.69 2.87 -37.58
N GLN A 62 -8.39 2.60 -37.71
CA GLN A 62 -7.87 1.69 -38.73
C GLN A 62 -8.35 0.25 -38.53
N LEU A 63 -8.38 -0.22 -37.29
CA LEU A 63 -8.81 -1.55 -36.91
C LEU A 63 -10.31 -1.75 -37.16
N LEU A 64 -11.12 -0.74 -36.80
CA LEU A 64 -12.55 -0.75 -37.04
C LEU A 64 -12.86 -0.80 -38.53
N GLU A 65 -12.19 -0.01 -39.36
CA GLU A 65 -12.34 -0.03 -40.81
C GLU A 65 -11.88 -1.34 -41.44
N ALA A 66 -10.79 -1.93 -40.99
CA ALA A 66 -10.32 -3.23 -41.41
C ALA A 66 -11.38 -4.31 -41.13
N THR A 67 -11.93 -4.31 -39.89
CA THR A 67 -12.98 -5.23 -39.48
C THR A 67 -14.23 -5.08 -40.31
N ARG A 68 -14.69 -3.85 -40.59
CA ARG A 68 -15.88 -3.58 -41.44
C ARG A 68 -15.74 -4.14 -42.83
N LYS A 69 -14.55 -4.14 -43.41
CA LYS A 69 -14.25 -4.71 -44.74
C LYS A 69 -14.36 -6.22 -44.81
N LEU A 70 -14.38 -6.92 -43.69
CA LEU A 70 -14.55 -8.39 -43.63
C LEU A 70 -16.01 -8.81 -43.86
N TYR A 71 -16.97 -7.89 -43.69
CA TYR A 71 -18.38 -8.15 -43.95
C TYR A 71 -18.73 -7.99 -45.41
N THR A 72 -19.73 -8.71 -45.85
CA THR A 72 -20.32 -8.49 -47.17
C THR A 72 -20.91 -7.09 -47.29
N VAL A 73 -21.11 -6.57 -48.50
CA VAL A 73 -21.60 -5.22 -48.68
C VAL A 73 -22.97 -4.99 -48.02
N ASP A 74 -23.85 -6.01 -48.09
CA ASP A 74 -25.21 -5.95 -47.57
C ASP A 74 -25.28 -6.10 -46.03
N GLU A 75 -24.29 -6.76 -45.41
CA GLU A 75 -24.24 -7.03 -43.96
C GLU A 75 -23.25 -6.14 -43.22
N ARG A 76 -22.60 -5.20 -43.91
CA ARG A 76 -21.53 -4.37 -43.35
C ARG A 76 -22.07 -3.42 -42.29
N PRO A 77 -21.69 -3.57 -41.02
CA PRO A 77 -22.15 -2.67 -39.97
C PRO A 77 -21.61 -1.26 -40.18
N THR A 78 -22.31 -0.28 -39.68
CA THR A 78 -21.77 1.07 -39.50
C THR A 78 -20.68 1.05 -38.43
N THR A 79 -19.82 2.06 -38.39
CA THR A 79 -18.80 2.19 -37.35
C THR A 79 -19.46 2.23 -35.96
N ASP A 80 -20.55 2.98 -35.81
CA ASP A 80 -21.29 3.13 -34.55
C ASP A 80 -21.89 1.80 -34.06
N GLU A 81 -22.43 0.98 -34.97
CA GLU A 81 -22.95 -0.34 -34.63
C GLU A 81 -21.82 -1.27 -34.12
N LEU A 82 -20.66 -1.22 -34.76
CA LEU A 82 -19.50 -2.01 -34.35
C LEU A 82 -18.97 -1.55 -32.98
N VAL A 83 -18.81 -0.24 -32.78
CA VAL A 83 -18.38 0.38 -31.53
C VAL A 83 -19.37 0.07 -30.39
N ASN A 84 -20.68 0.17 -30.66
CA ASN A 84 -21.70 -0.18 -29.65
C ASN A 84 -21.65 -1.64 -29.23
N LYS A 85 -21.33 -2.57 -30.15
CA LYS A 85 -21.12 -3.98 -29.81
C LYS A 85 -19.86 -4.15 -28.96
N LEU A 86 -18.78 -3.44 -29.28
CA LEU A 86 -17.52 -3.48 -28.52
C LEU A 86 -17.68 -2.86 -27.12
N ALA A 87 -18.38 -1.75 -26.97
CA ALA A 87 -18.71 -1.15 -25.68
C ALA A 87 -19.66 -2.01 -24.82
N SER A 88 -20.28 -3.04 -25.43
CA SER A 88 -21.07 -4.07 -24.75
C SER A 88 -20.33 -5.40 -24.66
N HIS A 89 -19.00 -5.38 -24.70
CA HIS A 89 -18.18 -6.56 -24.64
C HIS A 89 -18.36 -7.31 -23.31
N ALA A 90 -18.24 -8.65 -23.33
CA ALA A 90 -18.48 -9.48 -22.15
C ALA A 90 -17.49 -9.22 -20.98
N LEU A 91 -16.37 -8.56 -21.22
CA LEU A 91 -15.41 -8.13 -20.18
C LEU A 91 -15.63 -6.67 -19.73
N LEU A 92 -16.62 -5.98 -20.30
CA LEU A 92 -17.07 -4.66 -19.88
C LEU A 92 -18.48 -4.76 -19.32
N ASP A 93 -18.77 -4.05 -18.25
CA ASP A 93 -20.08 -4.05 -17.61
C ASP A 93 -20.39 -2.67 -17.06
N ARG A 94 -21.64 -2.49 -16.69
CA ARG A 94 -22.08 -1.26 -16.03
C ARG A 94 -21.51 -1.20 -14.62
N SER A 95 -20.86 -0.09 -14.31
CA SER A 95 -20.26 0.14 -12.99
C SER A 95 -20.58 1.55 -12.48
N GLY A 96 -20.29 1.78 -11.20
CA GLY A 96 -20.60 3.05 -10.54
C GLY A 96 -21.90 3.02 -9.74
N SER A 97 -22.10 4.05 -8.91
CA SER A 97 -23.18 4.12 -7.91
C SER A 97 -24.61 4.06 -8.50
N GLU A 98 -24.77 4.36 -9.79
CA GLU A 98 -26.04 4.36 -10.48
C GLU A 98 -26.05 3.43 -11.73
N ASN A 99 -25.06 2.54 -11.86
CA ASN A 99 -24.87 1.67 -13.03
C ASN A 99 -24.87 2.44 -14.38
N GLN A 100 -24.38 3.67 -14.40
CA GLN A 100 -24.37 4.53 -15.58
C GLN A 100 -23.04 4.49 -16.34
N GLY A 101 -21.93 4.13 -15.66
CA GLY A 101 -20.61 4.01 -16.28
C GLY A 101 -20.38 2.64 -16.92
N ILE A 102 -19.46 2.57 -17.87
CA ILE A 102 -18.87 1.34 -18.41
C ILE A 102 -17.47 1.20 -17.81
N GLY A 103 -17.19 0.04 -17.21
CA GLY A 103 -15.89 -0.34 -16.70
C GLY A 103 -15.63 -1.81 -16.97
N PHE A 104 -14.49 -2.33 -16.54
CA PHE A 104 -14.26 -3.77 -16.58
C PHE A 104 -15.15 -4.50 -15.57
N VAL A 105 -15.55 -5.73 -15.86
CA VAL A 105 -16.46 -6.53 -15.03
C VAL A 105 -15.98 -6.74 -13.60
N ASN A 106 -14.68 -6.68 -13.37
CA ASN A 106 -14.04 -6.68 -12.06
C ASN A 106 -12.59 -6.19 -12.15
N GLU A 107 -12.00 -5.92 -10.98
CA GLU A 107 -10.63 -5.41 -10.84
C GLU A 107 -9.57 -6.40 -11.34
N PHE A 108 -9.79 -7.70 -11.22
CA PHE A 108 -8.85 -8.69 -11.74
C PHE A 108 -8.74 -8.64 -13.27
N VAL A 109 -9.86 -8.43 -13.98
CA VAL A 109 -9.87 -8.27 -15.44
C VAL A 109 -9.18 -6.97 -15.84
N LEU A 110 -9.51 -5.85 -15.18
CA LEU A 110 -8.81 -4.58 -15.38
C LEU A 110 -7.30 -4.77 -15.15
N GLY A 111 -6.91 -5.38 -14.02
CA GLY A 111 -5.55 -5.62 -13.63
C GLY A 111 -4.74 -6.40 -14.67
N ASN A 112 -5.36 -7.39 -15.34
CA ASN A 112 -4.69 -8.12 -16.43
C ASN A 112 -4.33 -7.21 -17.62
N PHE A 113 -5.22 -6.31 -18.04
CA PHE A 113 -4.94 -5.40 -19.15
C PHE A 113 -3.93 -4.32 -18.74
N VAL A 114 -4.08 -3.76 -17.53
CA VAL A 114 -3.16 -2.77 -16.98
C VAL A 114 -1.76 -3.35 -16.85
N SER A 115 -1.61 -4.54 -16.27
CA SER A 115 -0.29 -5.17 -16.10
C SER A 115 0.42 -5.45 -17.42
N GLU A 116 -0.33 -5.83 -18.46
CA GLU A 116 0.27 -6.00 -19.79
C GLU A 116 0.70 -4.68 -20.43
N ASN A 117 -0.06 -3.60 -20.22
CA ASN A 117 0.34 -2.26 -20.66
C ASN A 117 1.62 -1.81 -19.94
N ILE A 118 1.69 -2.01 -18.62
CA ILE A 118 2.87 -1.72 -17.79
C ILE A 118 4.10 -2.47 -18.31
N ILE A 119 4.01 -3.78 -18.54
CA ILE A 119 5.12 -4.60 -19.01
C ILE A 119 5.56 -4.24 -20.44
N ASN A 120 4.62 -3.79 -21.28
CA ASN A 120 4.92 -3.39 -22.65
C ASN A 120 5.37 -1.93 -22.77
N ASP A 121 5.32 -1.15 -21.68
CA ASP A 121 5.87 0.20 -21.64
C ASP A 121 7.40 0.14 -21.69
N LYS A 122 7.96 0.64 -22.79
CA LYS A 122 9.41 0.63 -23.04
C LYS A 122 10.17 1.71 -22.26
N SER A 123 9.46 2.64 -21.62
CA SER A 123 10.10 3.71 -20.86
C SER A 123 10.73 3.20 -19.55
N ASN A 124 10.21 2.12 -19.00
CA ASN A 124 10.50 1.62 -17.65
C ASN A 124 10.27 2.69 -16.55
N GLU A 125 9.54 3.74 -16.86
CA GLU A 125 9.22 4.87 -15.97
C GLU A 125 7.70 4.99 -15.82
N TRP A 126 6.97 3.88 -15.94
CA TRP A 126 5.52 3.88 -15.81
C TRP A 126 5.12 4.39 -14.42
N ILE A 127 4.22 5.36 -14.41
CA ILE A 127 3.65 5.95 -13.19
C ILE A 127 2.14 5.84 -13.27
N GLY A 128 1.52 5.32 -12.23
CA GLY A 128 0.07 5.24 -12.11
C GLY A 128 -0.39 5.28 -10.66
N ASP A 129 -1.68 5.53 -10.48
CA ASP A 129 -2.33 5.54 -9.17
C ASP A 129 -2.39 4.12 -8.58
N LYS A 130 -2.38 4.02 -7.26
CA LYS A 130 -2.53 2.76 -6.51
C LYS A 130 -3.73 1.93 -6.98
N ARG A 131 -4.84 2.58 -7.37
CA ARG A 131 -6.05 1.92 -7.88
C ARG A 131 -5.81 1.05 -9.12
N PHE A 132 -4.70 1.23 -9.84
CA PHE A 132 -4.32 0.42 -11.00
C PHE A 132 -3.19 -0.55 -10.67
N ILE A 133 -2.27 -0.16 -9.77
CA ILE A 133 -1.17 -1.03 -9.35
C ILE A 133 -1.69 -2.23 -8.58
N GLU A 134 -2.58 -2.03 -7.63
CA GLU A 134 -3.14 -3.11 -6.81
C GLU A 134 -3.85 -4.19 -7.66
N PRO A 135 -4.79 -3.86 -8.55
CA PRO A 135 -5.37 -4.85 -9.46
C PRO A 135 -4.35 -5.53 -10.38
N ALA A 136 -3.35 -4.79 -10.88
CA ALA A 136 -2.29 -5.36 -11.72
C ALA A 136 -1.49 -6.42 -10.95
N VAL A 137 -1.05 -6.12 -9.73
CA VAL A 137 -0.33 -7.06 -8.86
C VAL A 137 -1.21 -8.27 -8.53
N GLN A 138 -2.47 -8.05 -8.13
CA GLN A 138 -3.41 -9.14 -7.82
C GLN A 138 -3.63 -10.07 -9.00
N SER A 139 -3.71 -9.54 -10.21
CA SER A 139 -3.89 -10.34 -11.43
C SER A 139 -2.68 -11.22 -11.75
N TYR A 140 -1.50 -10.88 -11.22
CA TYR A 140 -0.26 -11.62 -11.41
C TYR A 140 0.05 -12.62 -10.30
N MET A 141 -0.66 -12.58 -9.17
CA MET A 141 -0.46 -13.52 -8.06
C MET A 141 -0.51 -15.01 -8.47
N PRO A 142 -1.41 -15.46 -9.38
CA PRO A 142 -1.46 -16.85 -9.82
C PRO A 142 -0.38 -17.24 -10.82
N ARG A 143 0.46 -16.30 -11.27
CA ARG A 143 1.46 -16.51 -12.32
C ARG A 143 2.75 -17.08 -11.76
N ILE A 144 3.60 -17.58 -12.66
CA ILE A 144 4.94 -18.07 -12.33
C ILE A 144 5.86 -16.90 -11.90
N ASP A 145 6.90 -17.22 -11.17
CA ASP A 145 7.77 -16.21 -10.56
C ASP A 145 8.48 -15.32 -11.61
N ASP A 146 8.90 -15.88 -12.73
CA ASP A 146 9.52 -15.11 -13.84
C ASP A 146 8.57 -14.02 -14.39
N GLU A 147 7.27 -14.33 -14.50
CA GLU A 147 6.27 -13.34 -14.97
C GLU A 147 6.02 -12.27 -13.91
N LYS A 148 5.98 -12.65 -12.64
CA LYS A 148 5.84 -11.71 -11.51
C LYS A 148 7.05 -10.80 -11.38
N GLU A 149 8.25 -11.33 -11.56
CA GLU A 149 9.49 -10.55 -11.54
C GLU A 149 9.53 -9.52 -12.69
N LEU A 150 9.04 -9.91 -13.87
CA LEU A 150 8.91 -8.98 -15.00
C LEU A 150 7.97 -7.82 -14.69
N LEU A 151 6.80 -8.07 -14.09
CA LEU A 151 5.89 -7.01 -13.67
C LEU A 151 6.54 -6.13 -12.58
N TRP A 152 7.24 -6.74 -11.61
CA TRP A 152 7.91 -6.00 -10.55
C TRP A 152 8.93 -5.01 -11.11
N HIS A 153 9.79 -5.44 -12.04
CA HIS A 153 10.77 -4.56 -12.68
C HIS A 153 10.12 -3.39 -13.43
N SER A 154 8.97 -3.63 -14.05
CA SER A 154 8.23 -2.58 -14.76
C SER A 154 7.52 -1.60 -13.79
N LEU A 155 7.24 -2.04 -12.54
CA LEU A 155 6.61 -1.24 -11.50
C LEU A 155 7.62 -0.56 -10.56
N GLU A 156 8.88 -0.94 -10.57
CA GLU A 156 9.90 -0.52 -9.59
C GLU A 156 9.95 1.01 -9.46
N PHE A 157 9.92 1.72 -10.58
CA PHE A 157 9.93 3.18 -10.58
C PHE A 157 8.69 3.78 -9.90
N ALA A 158 7.50 3.28 -10.21
CA ALA A 158 6.26 3.74 -9.58
C ALA A 158 6.25 3.44 -8.07
N LEU A 159 6.68 2.24 -7.68
CA LEU A 159 6.71 1.80 -6.29
C LEU A 159 7.69 2.64 -5.45
N TYR A 160 8.75 3.17 -6.04
CA TYR A 160 9.69 4.04 -5.34
C TYR A 160 9.01 5.26 -4.71
N PHE A 161 7.97 5.80 -5.33
CA PHE A 161 7.21 6.98 -4.85
C PHE A 161 6.02 6.62 -3.96
N MET A 162 5.75 5.35 -3.73
CA MET A 162 4.64 4.90 -2.92
C MET A 162 4.95 4.90 -1.42
N SER A 163 3.91 4.67 -0.61
CA SER A 163 4.05 4.51 0.84
C SER A 163 4.91 3.29 1.20
N GLY A 164 5.50 3.30 2.40
CA GLY A 164 6.25 2.15 2.91
C GLY A 164 5.44 0.85 2.92
N ASN A 165 4.15 0.92 3.23
CA ASN A 165 3.24 -0.22 3.14
C ASN A 165 3.20 -0.82 1.73
N ASP A 166 3.00 0.02 0.72
CA ASP A 166 2.85 -0.40 -0.66
C ASP A 166 4.15 -0.95 -1.22
N LYS A 167 5.30 -0.31 -0.90
CA LYS A 167 6.64 -0.80 -1.24
C LYS A 167 6.88 -2.21 -0.72
N ILE A 168 6.59 -2.44 0.58
CA ILE A 168 6.76 -3.75 1.21
C ILE A 168 5.80 -4.76 0.58
N LEU A 169 4.51 -4.44 0.56
CA LEU A 169 3.46 -5.37 0.15
C LEU A 169 3.65 -5.84 -1.29
N TYR A 170 3.77 -4.91 -2.23
CA TYR A 170 3.82 -5.28 -3.65
C TYR A 170 5.15 -5.93 -4.04
N SER A 171 6.28 -5.47 -3.48
CA SER A 171 7.56 -6.16 -3.69
C SER A 171 7.53 -7.58 -3.14
N HIS A 172 7.04 -7.76 -1.91
CA HIS A 172 6.92 -9.08 -1.30
C HIS A 172 6.00 -10.01 -2.10
N LEU A 173 4.83 -9.52 -2.54
CA LEU A 173 3.88 -10.31 -3.33
C LEU A 173 4.44 -10.76 -4.68
N LEU A 174 5.20 -9.89 -5.34
CA LEU A 174 5.71 -10.18 -6.68
C LEU A 174 7.01 -10.98 -6.66
N ILE A 175 7.96 -10.65 -5.79
CA ILE A 175 9.31 -11.22 -5.82
C ILE A 175 9.77 -11.83 -4.48
N GLY A 176 8.91 -11.90 -3.46
CA GLY A 176 9.21 -12.49 -2.15
C GLY A 176 10.26 -11.77 -1.31
N LYS A 177 10.74 -10.60 -1.75
CA LYS A 177 11.75 -9.78 -1.08
C LYS A 177 11.42 -8.30 -1.25
N VAL A 178 12.04 -7.42 -0.45
CA VAL A 178 11.82 -5.97 -0.51
C VAL A 178 13.14 -5.28 -0.85
N PRO A 179 13.42 -4.97 -2.13
CA PRO A 179 14.67 -4.31 -2.50
C PRO A 179 14.61 -2.78 -2.39
N LEU A 180 13.43 -2.19 -2.28
CA LEU A 180 13.27 -0.74 -2.20
C LEU A 180 13.60 -0.22 -0.81
N ASP A 181 14.38 0.85 -0.75
CA ASP A 181 14.68 1.53 0.50
C ASP A 181 13.44 2.14 1.15
N LEU A 182 13.38 2.07 2.48
CA LEU A 182 12.41 2.78 3.29
C LEU A 182 13.11 3.94 3.99
N LYS A 183 12.73 5.18 3.65
CA LYS A 183 13.33 6.39 4.22
C LYS A 183 12.26 7.40 4.60
N ASN A 184 12.23 7.77 5.89
CA ASN A 184 11.20 8.63 6.46
C ASN A 184 9.78 8.09 6.22
N ASP A 185 9.64 6.79 6.17
CA ASP A 185 8.38 6.09 5.91
C ASP A 185 7.62 5.79 7.21
N SER A 186 6.30 5.69 7.09
CA SER A 186 5.43 5.10 8.11
C SER A 186 4.76 3.87 7.52
N VAL A 187 4.93 2.73 8.18
CA VAL A 187 4.30 1.46 7.82
C VAL A 187 3.26 1.15 8.88
N GLU A 188 1.98 1.13 8.50
CA GLU A 188 0.89 1.02 9.47
C GLU A 188 -0.04 -0.16 9.13
N GLN A 189 -0.42 -0.93 10.16
CA GLN A 189 -1.42 -1.99 10.06
C GLN A 189 -1.10 -3.07 9.00
N LEU A 190 0.19 -3.29 8.73
CA LEU A 190 0.63 -4.33 7.80
C LEU A 190 0.59 -5.69 8.49
N SER A 191 -0.10 -6.66 7.90
CA SER A 191 -0.07 -8.06 8.33
C SER A 191 0.55 -8.91 7.23
N ILE A 192 1.72 -9.49 7.48
CA ILE A 192 2.50 -10.17 6.44
C ILE A 192 3.26 -11.37 7.02
N SER A 193 3.42 -12.40 6.20
CA SER A 193 4.16 -13.61 6.54
C SER A 193 5.35 -13.84 5.63
N LYS A 194 6.40 -14.45 6.16
CA LYS A 194 7.63 -14.82 5.41
C LYS A 194 8.31 -13.61 4.74
N LEU A 195 8.20 -12.43 5.34
CA LEU A 195 8.89 -11.24 4.90
C LEU A 195 10.39 -11.35 5.18
N SER A 196 11.25 -10.96 4.23
CA SER A 196 12.67 -10.65 4.47
C SER A 196 12.87 -9.15 4.32
N LEU A 197 13.32 -8.49 5.38
CA LEU A 197 13.44 -7.03 5.43
C LEU A 197 14.82 -6.62 5.95
N GLY A 198 15.49 -5.70 5.24
CA GLY A 198 16.82 -5.20 5.59
C GLY A 198 17.98 -6.04 5.04
N ASP A 199 17.72 -7.11 4.30
CA ASP A 199 18.74 -7.94 3.67
C ASP A 199 19.44 -7.19 2.51
N ILE A 200 18.67 -6.59 1.64
CA ILE A 200 19.13 -5.93 0.43
C ILE A 200 18.75 -4.44 0.34
N ASN A 201 17.98 -3.92 1.27
CA ASN A 201 17.50 -2.54 1.31
C ASN A 201 17.91 -1.84 2.60
N ILE A 202 17.94 -0.51 2.55
CA ILE A 202 18.22 0.35 3.71
C ILE A 202 16.90 0.79 4.34
N ILE A 203 16.82 0.72 5.66
CA ILE A 203 15.67 1.17 6.44
C ILE A 203 16.13 2.29 7.37
N HIS A 204 15.69 3.51 7.09
CA HIS A 204 16.17 4.69 7.77
C HIS A 204 15.02 5.61 8.18
N ASP A 205 15.02 6.08 9.44
CA ASP A 205 13.98 6.98 9.97
C ASP A 205 12.55 6.47 9.73
N THR A 206 12.35 5.16 9.91
CA THR A 206 11.10 4.47 9.56
C THR A 206 10.39 3.99 10.81
N ILE A 207 9.06 4.19 10.85
CA ILE A 207 8.22 3.76 11.97
C ILE A 207 7.24 2.70 11.47
N PHE A 208 7.20 1.57 12.17
CA PHE A 208 6.21 0.51 12.00
C PHE A 208 5.19 0.60 13.12
N VAL A 209 3.90 0.70 12.81
CA VAL A 209 2.82 0.85 13.79
C VAL A 209 1.75 -0.21 13.58
N ASP A 210 1.38 -0.91 14.64
CA ASP A 210 0.30 -1.92 14.64
C ASP A 210 0.49 -3.01 13.56
N CYS A 211 1.73 -3.37 13.26
CA CYS A 211 2.05 -4.38 12.27
C CYS A 211 2.11 -5.77 12.90
N SER A 212 1.76 -6.80 12.11
CA SER A 212 1.88 -8.21 12.52
C SER A 212 2.74 -8.96 11.52
N PHE A 213 3.83 -9.52 12.01
CA PHE A 213 4.81 -10.25 11.22
C PHE A 213 4.84 -11.72 11.64
N PHE A 214 4.78 -12.64 10.68
CA PHE A 214 4.78 -14.07 10.91
C PHE A 214 5.92 -14.74 10.15
N SER A 215 6.70 -15.58 10.83
CA SER A 215 7.82 -16.35 10.23
C SER A 215 8.73 -15.47 9.35
N SER A 216 9.01 -14.25 9.81
CA SER A 216 9.71 -13.21 9.04
C SER A 216 11.12 -12.99 9.54
N ILE A 217 12.00 -12.50 8.66
CA ILE A 217 13.42 -12.27 8.92
C ILE A 217 13.72 -10.77 8.82
N PHE A 218 14.29 -10.22 9.90
CA PHE A 218 14.73 -8.83 9.98
C PHE A 218 16.24 -8.78 10.06
N THR A 219 16.93 -8.28 9.03
CA THR A 219 18.38 -8.09 9.02
C THR A 219 18.70 -6.68 9.43
N CYS A 220 18.96 -6.48 10.70
CA CYS A 220 19.06 -5.16 11.34
C CYS A 220 20.34 -4.39 11.01
N GLY A 221 21.31 -5.00 10.33
CA GLY A 221 22.56 -4.33 9.93
C GLY A 221 22.37 -3.05 9.13
N ASN A 222 21.35 -3.04 8.25
CA ASN A 222 21.02 -1.92 7.38
C ASN A 222 19.93 -0.98 7.94
N TYR A 223 19.59 -1.13 9.23
CA TYR A 223 18.61 -0.26 9.89
C TYR A 223 19.31 0.94 10.51
N LYS A 224 18.64 2.08 10.51
CA LYS A 224 19.06 3.28 11.23
C LYS A 224 17.84 4.06 11.70
N ASN A 225 17.76 4.31 13.00
CA ASN A 225 16.65 5.05 13.62
C ASN A 225 15.27 4.42 13.25
N VAL A 226 15.12 3.13 13.52
CA VAL A 226 13.90 2.37 13.20
C VAL A 226 13.12 2.08 14.47
N THR A 227 11.82 2.31 14.41
CA THR A 227 10.93 2.14 15.56
C THR A 227 9.78 1.21 15.23
N PHE A 228 9.54 0.24 16.08
CA PHE A 228 8.36 -0.63 16.06
C PHE A 228 7.45 -0.26 17.23
N VAL A 229 6.20 0.04 16.95
CA VAL A 229 5.19 0.45 17.94
C VAL A 229 4.00 -0.50 17.87
N ASN A 230 3.66 -1.13 18.98
CA ASN A 230 2.57 -2.11 19.09
C ASN A 230 2.60 -3.20 18.01
N CYS A 231 3.78 -3.61 17.57
CA CYS A 231 3.93 -4.66 16.57
C CYS A 231 3.96 -6.04 17.23
N SER A 232 3.46 -7.04 16.51
CA SER A 232 3.50 -8.44 16.92
C SER A 232 4.46 -9.23 16.01
N PHE A 233 5.35 -9.99 16.61
CA PHE A 233 6.36 -10.81 15.92
C PHE A 233 6.21 -12.26 16.36
N ILE A 234 5.65 -13.10 15.49
CA ILE A 234 5.41 -14.51 15.74
C ILE A 234 6.35 -15.34 14.85
N ASP A 235 7.17 -16.20 15.46
CA ASP A 235 8.17 -17.02 14.75
C ASP A 235 9.11 -16.18 13.88
N CYS A 236 9.48 -14.98 14.37
CA CYS A 236 10.35 -14.06 13.66
C CYS A 236 11.80 -14.14 14.14
N SER A 237 12.74 -13.89 13.23
CA SER A 237 14.17 -13.77 13.55
C SER A 237 14.70 -12.36 13.31
N PHE A 238 15.61 -11.93 14.20
CA PHE A 238 16.27 -10.64 14.14
C PHE A 238 17.78 -10.84 14.07
N ASN A 239 18.32 -10.75 12.86
CA ASN A 239 19.75 -10.87 12.63
C ASN A 239 20.43 -9.52 12.89
N GLU A 240 21.63 -9.53 13.46
CA GLU A 240 22.45 -8.33 13.72
C GLU A 240 21.77 -7.28 14.62
N LEU A 241 20.83 -7.69 15.48
CA LEU A 241 20.15 -6.79 16.41
C LEU A 241 21.02 -6.43 17.62
N SER A 242 21.96 -7.31 17.99
CA SER A 242 22.82 -7.12 19.17
C SER A 242 23.69 -5.88 19.02
N GLY A 243 23.73 -5.03 20.05
CA GLY A 243 24.52 -3.79 20.05
C GLY A 243 23.93 -2.62 19.25
N ARG A 244 22.74 -2.77 18.69
CA ARG A 244 22.05 -1.67 17.97
C ARG A 244 21.24 -0.83 18.96
N GLU A 245 21.63 0.42 19.17
CA GLU A 245 20.92 1.38 20.03
C GLU A 245 19.89 2.21 19.28
N ASP A 246 19.90 2.16 17.96
CA ASP A 246 19.06 2.94 17.06
C ASP A 246 17.83 2.17 16.55
N ILE A 247 17.52 1.03 17.18
CA ILE A 247 16.30 0.25 16.89
C ILE A 247 15.48 0.12 18.18
N TYR A 248 14.25 0.58 18.12
CA TYR A 248 13.37 0.74 19.26
C TYR A 248 12.12 -0.14 19.14
N PHE A 249 11.72 -0.75 20.26
CA PHE A 249 10.49 -1.55 20.35
C PHE A 249 9.62 -0.97 21.45
N LEU A 250 8.43 -0.51 21.13
CA LEU A 250 7.50 0.12 22.05
C LEU A 250 6.16 -0.63 22.06
N GLY A 251 5.86 -1.31 23.15
CA GLY A 251 4.62 -2.09 23.31
C GLY A 251 4.51 -3.27 22.34
N CYS A 252 5.64 -3.78 21.85
CA CYS A 252 5.68 -4.90 20.93
C CYS A 252 5.54 -6.23 21.67
N GLU A 253 4.90 -7.20 21.00
CA GLU A 253 4.79 -8.58 21.46
C GLU A 253 5.69 -9.49 20.60
N CYS A 254 6.52 -10.29 21.24
CA CYS A 254 7.40 -11.22 20.55
C CYS A 254 7.48 -12.55 21.31
N ASP A 255 7.44 -13.66 20.60
CA ASP A 255 7.68 -14.99 21.14
C ASP A 255 9.18 -15.28 21.35
N ASN A 256 10.06 -14.37 20.93
CA ASN A 256 11.50 -14.48 21.06
C ASN A 256 12.03 -13.55 22.17
N ASP A 257 12.82 -14.10 23.11
CA ASP A 257 13.43 -13.37 24.23
C ASP A 257 14.34 -12.19 23.82
N ALA A 258 14.81 -12.13 22.60
CA ALA A 258 15.72 -11.09 22.14
C ALA A 258 15.10 -9.68 22.16
N ILE A 259 13.83 -9.56 21.79
CA ILE A 259 13.09 -8.27 21.85
C ILE A 259 12.66 -7.98 23.28
N ASN A 260 12.18 -9.01 23.99
CA ASN A 260 11.76 -8.86 25.38
C ASN A 260 12.92 -8.37 26.26
N LYS A 261 14.14 -8.86 26.05
CA LYS A 261 15.34 -8.36 26.76
C LYS A 261 15.67 -6.93 26.38
N LYS A 262 15.52 -6.54 25.13
CA LYS A 262 15.80 -5.16 24.68
C LYS A 262 14.76 -4.16 25.18
N SER A 263 13.49 -4.55 25.26
CA SER A 263 12.43 -3.74 25.87
C SER A 263 12.55 -3.65 27.39
N VAL A 264 13.25 -4.59 28.04
CA VAL A 264 13.52 -4.63 29.49
C VAL A 264 14.80 -3.88 29.87
N GLU A 265 15.80 -3.80 29.00
CA GLU A 265 17.05 -3.06 29.27
C GLU A 265 16.88 -1.52 29.29
N ILE A 266 15.77 -1.01 28.78
CA ILE A 266 15.40 0.41 28.96
C ILE A 266 14.88 0.70 30.39
N ASN A 267 14.89 -0.31 31.26
CA ASN A 267 14.00 -0.29 32.36
C ASN A 267 14.47 -0.33 33.71
N SER A 268 15.56 -0.40 34.12
CA SER A 268 15.66 -0.69 35.54
C SER A 268 16.66 0.09 36.35
N GLU A 269 16.71 1.33 36.20
CA GLU A 269 17.18 2.05 37.39
C GLU A 269 16.72 3.49 37.34
N ASN A 270 15.97 3.78 38.35
CA ASN A 270 15.75 5.07 38.97
C ASN A 270 14.49 5.86 38.63
N ASP A 271 13.71 5.84 39.69
CA ASP A 271 13.05 7.01 40.28
C ASP A 271 12.10 7.84 39.38
N HIS A 272 11.00 8.11 40.00
CA HIS A 272 9.88 8.93 39.56
C HIS A 272 10.23 10.40 39.16
N ASP A 273 11.44 10.65 38.71
CA ASP A 273 11.82 11.99 38.25
C ASP A 273 11.27 12.25 36.85
N ILE A 274 10.22 13.07 36.82
CA ILE A 274 9.63 13.59 35.60
C ILE A 274 10.67 14.41 34.85
N THR A 275 10.96 14.02 33.62
CA THR A 275 11.93 14.71 32.75
C THR A 275 11.26 15.84 31.97
N ASP A 276 12.05 16.76 31.44
CA ASP A 276 11.54 17.83 30.54
C ASP A 276 10.85 17.24 29.30
N CYS A 277 11.30 16.06 28.83
CA CYS A 277 10.67 15.35 27.71
C CYS A 277 9.29 14.78 28.10
N ASP A 278 9.13 14.27 29.34
CA ASP A 278 7.82 13.81 29.84
C ASP A 278 6.83 14.99 29.91
N ILE A 279 7.29 16.13 30.42
CA ILE A 279 6.50 17.35 30.47
C ILE A 279 6.09 17.78 29.05
N TYR A 280 7.03 17.81 28.11
CA TYR A 280 6.77 18.13 26.72
C TYR A 280 5.68 17.24 26.11
N ILE A 281 5.75 15.94 26.33
CA ILE A 281 4.74 14.99 25.82
C ILE A 281 3.38 15.25 26.47
N LEU A 282 3.32 15.38 27.79
CA LEU A 282 2.07 15.66 28.49
C LEU A 282 1.45 17.00 28.08
N GLU A 283 2.26 18.01 27.75
CA GLU A 283 1.79 19.29 27.21
C GLU A 283 1.16 19.19 25.84
N LYS A 284 1.51 18.17 25.03
CA LYS A 284 0.79 17.89 23.77
C LYS A 284 -0.65 17.47 24.01
N PHE A 285 -0.92 16.80 25.14
CA PHE A 285 -2.29 16.46 25.54
C PHE A 285 -2.96 17.61 26.30
N CYS A 286 -2.20 18.36 27.09
CA CYS A 286 -2.68 19.47 27.89
C CYS A 286 -1.93 20.76 27.50
N PRO A 287 -2.31 21.48 26.43
CA PRO A 287 -1.60 22.68 25.98
C PRO A 287 -1.56 23.78 27.04
N ARG A 288 -0.44 24.52 27.11
CA ARG A 288 -0.30 25.67 28.04
C ARG A 288 -1.37 26.72 27.73
N GLY A 289 -1.98 27.24 28.78
CA GLY A 289 -3.00 28.31 28.63
C GLY A 289 -4.36 27.82 28.14
N SER A 290 -4.55 26.53 27.95
CA SER A 290 -5.85 25.95 27.59
C SER A 290 -6.50 25.26 28.79
N VAL A 291 -7.79 25.50 28.99
CA VAL A 291 -8.63 24.76 29.94
C VAL A 291 -8.99 23.38 29.39
N SER A 292 -8.91 23.22 28.06
CA SER A 292 -9.22 21.98 27.37
C SER A 292 -7.98 21.07 27.23
N TYR A 293 -8.22 19.78 27.24
CA TYR A 293 -7.22 18.76 27.00
C TYR A 293 -7.62 17.91 25.78
N HIS A 294 -6.61 17.36 25.13
CA HIS A 294 -6.82 16.41 24.02
C HIS A 294 -6.74 14.99 24.59
N LYS A 295 -7.87 14.28 24.58
CA LYS A 295 -7.92 12.93 25.13
C LYS A 295 -7.03 11.96 24.34
N HIS A 296 -6.98 12.09 23.02
CA HIS A 296 -6.22 11.20 22.12
C HIS A 296 -5.22 11.99 21.28
N ARG A 297 -4.03 11.44 21.10
CA ARG A 297 -3.00 11.96 20.19
C ARG A 297 -2.40 10.83 19.36
N PRO A 298 -2.22 11.03 18.02
CA PRO A 298 -1.54 10.06 17.19
C PRO A 298 -0.06 9.98 17.59
N ILE A 299 0.46 8.76 17.73
CA ILE A 299 1.87 8.51 18.09
C ILE A 299 2.81 9.19 17.10
N LYS A 300 2.51 9.10 15.80
CA LYS A 300 3.27 9.79 14.74
C LYS A 300 3.37 11.29 14.99
N GLY A 301 2.29 11.94 15.44
CA GLY A 301 2.28 13.37 15.74
C GLY A 301 3.09 13.73 17.00
N LEU A 302 3.26 12.80 17.93
CA LEU A 302 4.12 12.98 19.11
C LEU A 302 5.59 12.84 18.76
N CYS A 303 5.92 11.95 17.82
CA CYS A 303 7.29 11.63 17.39
C CYS A 303 7.81 12.52 16.25
N SER A 304 6.93 13.21 15.50
CA SER A 304 7.33 14.03 14.35
C SER A 304 7.58 15.49 14.68
N ASN A 305 8.47 16.13 13.92
CA ASN A 305 8.73 17.60 13.95
C ASN A 305 9.16 18.17 15.31
N ASN A 306 10.11 17.51 15.96
CA ASN A 306 10.66 18.02 17.20
C ASN A 306 12.13 18.41 17.03
N ASN A 307 12.42 19.71 17.18
CA ASN A 307 13.78 20.24 17.19
C ASN A 307 14.38 20.30 18.62
N GLN A 308 13.60 19.89 19.63
CA GLN A 308 13.95 20.08 21.04
C GLN A 308 14.49 18.81 21.69
N PHE A 309 13.97 17.63 21.31
CA PHE A 309 14.35 16.33 21.85
C PHE A 309 14.65 15.35 20.72
N GLN A 310 15.55 14.41 20.97
CA GLN A 310 15.81 13.33 20.03
C GLN A 310 14.64 12.33 20.03
N LEU A 311 14.45 11.62 18.94
CA LEU A 311 13.37 10.62 18.81
C LEU A 311 13.48 9.53 19.90
N SER A 312 14.71 9.11 20.24
CA SER A 312 14.97 8.16 21.32
C SER A 312 14.49 8.63 22.69
N GLU A 313 14.65 9.92 23.00
CA GLU A 313 14.17 10.54 24.26
C GLU A 313 12.64 10.56 24.31
N ILE A 314 12.00 10.93 23.19
CA ILE A 314 10.54 10.93 23.08
C ILE A 314 9.98 9.51 23.29
N LEU A 315 10.55 8.51 22.64
CA LEU A 315 10.10 7.13 22.74
C LEU A 315 10.29 6.57 24.16
N HIS A 316 11.41 6.90 24.80
CA HIS A 316 11.66 6.53 26.19
C HIS A 316 10.61 7.15 27.12
N SER A 317 10.33 8.45 26.96
CA SER A 317 9.30 9.14 27.74
C SER A 317 7.89 8.59 27.50
N LEU A 318 7.55 8.26 26.25
CA LEU A 318 6.26 7.65 25.93
C LEU A 318 6.09 6.28 26.61
N ASP A 319 7.13 5.44 26.58
CA ASP A 319 7.10 4.14 27.25
C ASP A 319 7.00 4.28 28.78
N LYS A 320 7.79 5.20 29.36
CA LYS A 320 7.74 5.54 30.79
C LYS A 320 6.34 5.99 31.21
N LEU A 321 5.78 6.99 30.54
CA LEU A 321 4.45 7.54 30.84
C LEU A 321 3.32 6.50 30.70
N ARG A 322 3.48 5.52 29.81
CA ARG A 322 2.56 4.38 29.70
C ARG A 322 2.72 3.41 30.88
N LYS A 323 3.94 3.07 31.26
CA LYS A 323 4.22 2.19 32.42
C LYS A 323 3.75 2.81 33.72
N ASP A 324 3.94 4.12 33.85
CA ASP A 324 3.43 4.88 34.98
C ASP A 324 1.91 5.03 34.96
N GLY A 325 1.25 4.56 33.89
CA GLY A 325 -0.20 4.62 33.72
C GLY A 325 -0.76 6.03 33.53
N LEU A 326 0.07 7.00 33.16
CA LEU A 326 -0.35 8.36 32.83
C LEU A 326 -0.90 8.45 31.41
N LEU A 327 -0.39 7.60 30.49
CA LEU A 327 -0.91 7.38 29.14
C LEU A 327 -1.42 5.94 28.99
N LEU A 328 -2.47 5.77 28.19
CA LEU A 328 -3.09 4.49 27.87
C LEU A 328 -3.01 4.25 26.37
N THR A 329 -3.06 2.98 25.97
CA THR A 329 -3.21 2.58 24.57
C THR A 329 -4.68 2.24 24.34
N PRO A 330 -5.44 3.07 23.61
CA PRO A 330 -6.85 2.80 23.34
C PRO A 330 -7.01 1.70 22.28
N ASP A 331 -8.26 1.29 21.98
CA ASP A 331 -8.57 0.30 20.94
C ASP A 331 -8.03 0.68 19.55
N LYS A 332 -7.94 1.98 19.27
CA LYS A 332 -7.20 2.50 18.08
C LYS A 332 -5.72 2.65 18.42
N ARG A 333 -4.98 1.61 18.20
CA ARG A 333 -3.59 1.44 18.64
C ARG A 333 -2.58 2.49 18.10
N SER A 334 -2.88 3.16 16.98
CA SER A 334 -2.06 4.27 16.44
C SER A 334 -2.15 5.58 17.25
N PHE A 335 -2.93 5.58 18.35
CA PHE A 335 -3.09 6.72 19.24
C PHE A 335 -2.65 6.35 20.65
N LEU A 336 -2.24 7.37 21.39
CA LEU A 336 -2.16 7.32 22.85
C LEU A 336 -3.30 8.15 23.46
N GLU A 337 -3.80 7.67 24.57
CA GLU A 337 -4.88 8.29 25.34
C GLU A 337 -4.37 8.79 26.67
N LEU A 338 -4.77 9.99 27.05
CA LEU A 338 -4.52 10.52 28.37
C LEU A 338 -5.36 9.75 29.40
N ASN A 339 -4.72 9.24 30.48
CA ASN A 339 -5.45 8.56 31.53
C ASN A 339 -6.25 9.55 32.37
N MET A 340 -7.55 9.65 32.09
CA MET A 340 -8.43 10.58 32.76
C MET A 340 -8.62 10.29 34.25
N ALA A 341 -8.45 9.05 34.69
CA ALA A 341 -8.48 8.70 36.12
C ALA A 341 -7.33 9.33 36.91
N ARG A 342 -6.20 9.66 36.24
CA ARG A 342 -5.01 10.28 36.83
C ARG A 342 -4.81 11.74 36.40
N ILE A 343 -5.84 12.38 35.89
CA ILE A 343 -5.75 13.76 35.37
C ILE A 343 -5.25 14.78 36.44
N SER A 344 -5.60 14.59 37.72
CA SER A 344 -5.14 15.46 38.81
C SER A 344 -3.63 15.37 39.00
N GLU A 345 -3.06 14.19 38.89
CA GLU A 345 -1.62 13.95 38.99
C GLU A 345 -0.89 14.53 37.74
N ILE A 346 -1.43 14.32 36.54
CA ILE A 346 -0.89 14.92 35.30
C ILE A 346 -0.86 16.45 35.42
N LYS A 347 -1.91 17.04 35.96
CA LYS A 347 -1.97 18.50 36.21
C LYS A 347 -0.92 18.95 37.23
N ALA A 348 -0.72 18.18 38.29
CA ALA A 348 0.31 18.46 39.30
C ALA A 348 1.71 18.42 38.69
N ILE A 349 2.01 17.40 37.87
CA ILE A 349 3.27 17.27 37.12
C ILE A 349 3.50 18.49 36.22
N LEU A 350 2.47 18.99 35.55
CA LEU A 350 2.54 20.17 34.70
C LEU A 350 2.56 21.51 35.46
N GLY A 351 2.58 21.47 36.80
CA GLY A 351 2.56 22.69 37.65
C GLY A 351 1.26 23.50 37.54
N ARG A 352 0.14 22.83 37.21
CA ARG A 352 -1.15 23.45 36.97
C ARG A 352 -2.12 23.14 38.11
N ASN A 353 -2.26 24.07 39.04
CA ASN A 353 -3.37 24.07 39.97
C ASN A 353 -4.56 24.79 39.31
N PHE A 354 -5.66 24.07 39.05
CA PHE A 354 -6.95 24.61 38.67
C PHE A 354 -7.95 24.42 39.79
#